data_deec875f81727e3296d7cf8a2d54094d
#
_entry.id   deec875f81727e3296d7cf8a2d54094d
#
_cell.length_a   1.000
_cell.length_b   1.000
_cell.length_c   1.000
_cell.angle_alpha   90.00
_cell.angle_beta   90.00
_cell.angle_gamma   90.00
#
_symmetry.space_group_name_H-M   'P 1'
#
loop_
_entity.id
_entity.type
_entity.pdbx_description
1 polymer ?
#
loop_
_entity_poly.entity_id
_entity_poly.type
_entity_poly.pdbx_seq_one_letter_code
_entity_poly.pdbx_strand_id
1 'polypeptide(L)'
;LLAFTPAAWLWQSSYQEYLLVIIPGTLVGDMLWRWLHEPVVQGRTADNKAMWTALLGFLLIVTNVVTLYNRWLLAGFLLSAVMATALIVMLKPVNSEQTYWRQLAVTAAWLLLIGLLTEPFEGGIRKDDVTMSYLFTTSALAVYGLLFFTILCDHYHITFISRPLEMTGRSPMVAY
;
A
#
# COMPACT_ATOMS: atom_id res chain seq x y z
N LEU A 1 -22.34 29.35 15.90
CA LEU A 1 -21.45 28.81 16.96
C LEU A 1 -20.03 28.52 16.47
N LEU A 2 -19.81 28.20 15.18
CA LEU A 2 -18.49 27.89 14.60
C LEU A 2 -17.62 29.14 14.34
N ALA A 3 -18.19 30.35 14.38
CA ALA A 3 -17.47 31.61 14.12
C ALA A 3 -16.54 32.06 15.26
N PHE A 4 -16.61 31.43 16.43
CA PHE A 4 -15.82 31.82 17.61
C PHE A 4 -14.66 30.87 17.96
N THR A 5 -14.38 29.85 17.15
CA THR A 5 -13.24 28.95 17.39
C THR A 5 -11.98 29.54 16.75
N PRO A 6 -10.88 29.74 17.53
CA PRO A 6 -9.64 30.37 17.05
C PRO A 6 -8.92 29.55 15.95
N ALA A 7 -9.45 28.41 15.57
CA ALA A 7 -8.90 27.52 14.54
C ALA A 7 -10.03 26.92 13.68
N ALA A 8 -10.84 27.79 13.06
CA ALA A 8 -11.94 27.35 12.18
C ALA A 8 -11.47 26.41 11.03
N TRP A 9 -10.22 26.56 10.59
CA TRP A 9 -9.59 25.71 9.56
C TRP A 9 -9.35 24.27 10.03
N LEU A 10 -9.19 24.01 11.34
CA LEU A 10 -9.05 22.64 11.88
C LEU A 10 -10.33 21.82 11.72
N TRP A 11 -11.47 22.48 11.57
CA TRP A 11 -12.77 21.83 11.42
C TRP A 11 -13.22 21.71 9.95
N GLN A 12 -12.39 22.15 9.01
CA GLN A 12 -12.65 21.90 7.60
C GLN A 12 -12.29 20.44 7.30
N SER A 13 -13.30 19.64 7.01
CA SER A 13 -13.16 18.19 6.71
C SER A 13 -12.14 17.89 5.62
N SER A 14 -11.96 18.80 4.66
CA SER A 14 -10.99 18.68 3.57
C SER A 14 -9.52 18.53 4.03
N TYR A 15 -9.14 19.05 5.20
CA TYR A 15 -7.78 18.85 5.73
C TYR A 15 -7.65 17.52 6.48
N GLN A 16 -8.74 17.03 7.09
CA GLN A 16 -8.74 15.76 7.80
C GLN A 16 -8.61 14.57 6.86
N GLU A 17 -9.10 14.68 5.64
CA GLU A 17 -9.00 13.66 4.60
C GLU A 17 -7.54 13.32 4.27
N TYR A 18 -6.65 14.32 4.19
CA TYR A 18 -5.23 14.09 3.95
C TYR A 18 -4.53 13.35 5.09
N LEU A 19 -5.01 13.46 6.33
CA LEU A 19 -4.46 12.69 7.46
C LEU A 19 -4.62 11.19 7.25
N LEU A 20 -5.70 10.76 6.58
CA LEU A 20 -5.95 9.35 6.27
C LEU A 20 -4.92 8.75 5.29
N VAL A 21 -4.23 9.57 4.52
CA VAL A 21 -3.11 9.15 3.66
C VAL A 21 -1.77 9.29 4.39
N ILE A 22 -1.60 10.34 5.19
CA ILE A 22 -0.35 10.60 5.91
C ILE A 22 -0.10 9.52 6.97
N ILE A 23 -1.12 9.10 7.73
CA ILE A 23 -0.97 8.08 8.78
C ILE A 23 -0.47 6.73 8.20
N PRO A 24 -1.09 6.13 7.17
CA PRO A 24 -0.53 4.95 6.53
C PRO A 24 0.88 5.17 5.96
N GLY A 25 1.13 6.35 5.38
CA GLY A 25 2.45 6.70 4.85
C GLY A 25 3.53 6.73 5.94
N THR A 26 3.25 7.31 7.11
CA THR A 26 4.20 7.34 8.23
C THR A 26 4.43 5.96 8.84
N LEU A 27 3.39 5.12 8.94
CA LEU A 27 3.54 3.72 9.39
C LEU A 27 4.44 2.92 8.45
N VAL A 28 4.26 3.04 7.15
CA VAL A 28 5.09 2.38 6.16
C VAL A 28 6.53 2.92 6.18
N GLY A 29 6.68 4.23 6.37
CA GLY A 29 7.99 4.88 6.55
C GLY A 29 8.73 4.37 7.78
N ASP A 30 8.05 4.18 8.92
CA ASP A 30 8.64 3.62 10.14
C ASP A 30 9.06 2.14 9.96
N MET A 31 8.25 1.35 9.24
CA MET A 31 8.60 -0.04 8.89
C MET A 31 9.86 -0.10 8.02
N LEU A 32 9.95 0.79 7.03
CA LEU A 32 11.13 0.91 6.15
C LEU A 32 12.37 1.34 6.96
N TRP A 33 12.21 2.34 7.83
CA TRP A 33 13.30 2.82 8.69
C TRP A 33 13.84 1.71 9.58
N ARG A 34 12.97 0.95 10.23
CA ARG A 34 13.37 -0.21 11.06
C ARG A 34 14.09 -1.25 10.24
N TRP A 35 13.57 -1.63 9.09
CA TRP A 35 14.20 -2.62 8.21
C TRP A 35 15.61 -2.21 7.78
N LEU A 36 15.85 -0.92 7.54
CA LEU A 36 17.16 -0.40 7.14
C LEU A 36 18.18 -0.33 8.29
N HIS A 37 17.72 -0.18 9.54
CA HIS A 37 18.60 0.05 10.70
C HIS A 37 18.66 -1.12 11.68
N GLU A 38 17.75 -2.08 11.59
CA GLU A 38 17.80 -3.28 12.43
C GLU A 38 18.90 -4.25 11.98
N PRO A 39 19.54 -4.97 12.93
CA PRO A 39 20.55 -5.97 12.59
C PRO A 39 19.93 -7.05 11.71
N VAL A 40 20.52 -7.25 10.55
CA VAL A 40 20.04 -8.21 9.56
C VAL A 40 20.12 -9.63 10.14
N VAL A 41 18.96 -10.23 10.38
CA VAL A 41 18.90 -11.68 10.61
C VAL A 41 19.27 -12.35 9.30
N GLN A 42 20.47 -12.93 9.26
CA GLN A 42 21.07 -13.50 8.05
C GLN A 42 20.19 -14.63 7.49
N GLY A 43 19.86 -14.50 6.23
CA GLY A 43 19.14 -15.50 5.46
C GLY A 43 18.47 -14.83 4.25
N ARG A 44 18.91 -15.18 3.05
CA ARG A 44 18.25 -14.73 1.83
C ARG A 44 16.96 -15.51 1.63
N THR A 45 15.91 -14.83 1.24
CA THR A 45 14.64 -15.49 0.87
C THR A 45 14.83 -16.33 -0.39
N ALA A 46 14.23 -17.50 -0.45
CA ALA A 46 14.26 -18.33 -1.66
C ALA A 46 13.62 -17.59 -2.85
N ASP A 47 14.29 -17.58 -3.98
CA ASP A 47 13.87 -16.86 -5.20
C ASP A 47 12.43 -17.19 -5.62
N ASN A 48 12.02 -18.46 -5.51
CA ASN A 48 10.65 -18.87 -5.78
C ASN A 48 9.63 -18.18 -4.89
N LYS A 49 9.90 -18.02 -3.59
CA LYS A 49 9.00 -17.32 -2.67
C LYS A 49 8.93 -15.84 -3.00
N ALA A 50 10.09 -15.21 -3.27
CA ALA A 50 10.15 -13.81 -3.65
C ALA A 50 9.34 -13.54 -4.93
N MET A 51 9.48 -14.39 -5.93
CA MET A 51 8.74 -14.29 -7.20
C MET A 51 7.23 -14.41 -6.99
N TRP A 52 6.77 -15.41 -6.22
CA TRP A 52 5.34 -15.58 -5.94
C TRP A 52 4.78 -14.43 -5.11
N THR A 53 5.55 -13.88 -4.17
CA THR A 53 5.16 -12.71 -3.37
C THR A 53 5.00 -11.49 -4.27
N ALA A 54 5.95 -11.21 -5.15
CA ALA A 54 5.88 -10.12 -6.10
C ALA A 54 4.69 -10.27 -7.06
N LEU A 55 4.51 -11.48 -7.62
CA LEU A 55 3.41 -11.78 -8.54
C LEU A 55 2.05 -11.60 -7.87
N LEU A 56 1.86 -12.14 -6.67
CA LEU A 56 0.60 -11.98 -5.92
C LEU A 56 0.33 -10.52 -5.55
N GLY A 57 1.35 -9.77 -5.14
CA GLY A 57 1.22 -8.35 -4.86
C GLY A 57 0.80 -7.55 -6.10
N PHE A 58 1.43 -7.80 -7.24
CA PHE A 58 1.05 -7.19 -8.51
C PHE A 58 -0.35 -7.60 -8.96
N LEU A 59 -0.68 -8.88 -8.85
CA LEU A 59 -2.00 -9.41 -9.23
C LEU A 59 -3.11 -8.82 -8.36
N LEU A 60 -2.86 -8.58 -7.06
CA LEU A 60 -3.77 -7.86 -6.18
C LEU A 60 -4.07 -6.45 -6.69
N ILE A 61 -3.06 -5.72 -7.16
CA ILE A 61 -3.26 -4.39 -7.74
C ILE A 61 -4.15 -4.48 -8.98
N VAL A 62 -3.80 -5.35 -9.92
CA VAL A 62 -4.56 -5.51 -11.18
C VAL A 62 -6.00 -5.95 -10.90
N THR A 63 -6.20 -6.94 -10.02
CA THR A 63 -7.53 -7.43 -9.66
C THR A 63 -8.40 -6.30 -9.09
N ASN A 64 -7.85 -5.51 -8.15
CA ASN A 64 -8.62 -4.40 -7.57
C ASN A 64 -8.93 -3.31 -8.60
N VAL A 65 -7.98 -2.93 -9.44
CA VAL A 65 -8.23 -1.95 -10.50
C VAL A 65 -9.33 -2.43 -11.45
N VAL A 66 -9.28 -3.68 -11.88
CA VAL A 66 -10.28 -4.25 -12.81
C VAL A 66 -11.65 -4.39 -12.15
N THR A 67 -11.73 -4.92 -10.93
CA THR A 67 -13.01 -5.16 -10.25
C THR A 67 -13.69 -3.86 -9.84
N LEU A 68 -12.95 -2.86 -9.41
CA LEU A 68 -13.47 -1.54 -9.09
C LEU A 68 -13.93 -0.79 -10.34
N TYR A 69 -13.19 -0.89 -11.43
CA TYR A 69 -13.59 -0.30 -12.71
C TYR A 69 -14.92 -0.90 -13.22
N ASN A 70 -15.06 -2.22 -13.12
CA ASN A 70 -16.29 -2.92 -13.54
C ASN A 70 -17.40 -2.90 -12.46
N ARG A 71 -17.17 -2.28 -11.31
CA ARG A 71 -18.10 -2.26 -10.16
C ARG A 71 -18.50 -3.66 -9.66
N TRP A 72 -17.63 -4.63 -9.76
CA TRP A 72 -17.83 -5.98 -9.23
C TRP A 72 -17.40 -6.05 -7.76
N LEU A 73 -18.09 -5.33 -6.89
CA LEU A 73 -17.70 -5.10 -5.50
C LEU A 73 -17.53 -6.39 -4.70
N LEU A 74 -18.54 -7.27 -4.72
CA LEU A 74 -18.47 -8.54 -3.99
C LEU A 74 -17.36 -9.46 -4.52
N ALA A 75 -17.22 -9.58 -5.84
CA ALA A 75 -16.18 -10.39 -6.44
C ALA A 75 -14.79 -9.80 -6.13
N GLY A 76 -14.64 -8.48 -6.22
CA GLY A 76 -13.41 -7.77 -5.87
C GLY A 76 -13.02 -7.97 -4.41
N PHE A 77 -13.97 -7.84 -3.50
CA PHE A 77 -13.74 -8.04 -2.07
C PHE A 77 -13.30 -9.49 -1.77
N LEU A 78 -14.03 -10.48 -2.28
CA LEU A 78 -13.71 -11.89 -2.03
C LEU A 78 -12.37 -12.29 -2.63
N LEU A 79 -12.10 -11.92 -3.89
CA LEU A 79 -10.82 -12.20 -4.56
C LEU A 79 -9.66 -11.54 -3.82
N SER A 80 -9.80 -10.27 -3.44
CA SER A 80 -8.76 -9.54 -2.71
C SER A 80 -8.51 -10.14 -1.33
N ALA A 81 -9.56 -10.55 -0.61
CA ALA A 81 -9.44 -11.19 0.69
C ALA A 81 -8.70 -12.54 0.60
N VAL A 82 -9.05 -13.37 -0.39
CA VAL A 82 -8.39 -14.67 -0.62
C VAL A 82 -6.92 -14.47 -1.00
N MET A 83 -6.63 -13.56 -1.93
CA MET A 83 -5.26 -13.30 -2.38
C MET A 83 -4.39 -12.67 -1.28
N ALA A 84 -4.93 -11.70 -0.52
CA ALA A 84 -4.22 -11.09 0.59
C ALA A 84 -3.93 -12.12 1.71
N THR A 85 -4.91 -12.97 2.03
CA THR A 85 -4.72 -14.06 3.01
C THR A 85 -3.65 -15.05 2.52
N ALA A 86 -3.69 -15.47 1.26
CA ALA A 86 -2.70 -16.35 0.67
C ALA A 86 -1.29 -15.73 0.75
N LEU A 87 -1.16 -14.45 0.43
CA LEU A 87 0.09 -13.70 0.51
C LEU A 87 0.64 -13.67 1.95
N ILE A 88 -0.20 -13.35 2.94
CA ILE A 88 0.20 -13.29 4.36
C ILE A 88 0.59 -14.67 4.90
N VAL A 89 -0.15 -15.73 4.54
CA VAL A 89 0.15 -17.10 4.96
C VAL A 89 1.44 -17.62 4.34
N MET A 90 1.72 -17.24 3.10
CA MET A 90 2.96 -17.61 2.41
C MET A 90 4.20 -16.92 3.02
N LEU A 91 4.04 -15.70 3.50
CA LEU A 91 5.09 -14.91 4.13
C LEU A 91 5.26 -15.29 5.61
N LYS A 92 5.99 -16.38 5.87
CA LYS A 92 6.40 -16.74 7.24
C LYS A 92 7.63 -15.91 7.61
N PRO A 93 7.64 -15.18 8.74
CA PRO A 93 8.77 -14.31 9.12
C PRO A 93 9.95 -15.16 9.62
N VAL A 94 10.79 -15.61 8.71
CA VAL A 94 12.03 -16.34 9.03
C VAL A 94 13.23 -15.40 8.96
N ASN A 95 13.24 -14.48 7.99
CA ASN A 95 14.31 -13.54 7.71
C ASN A 95 13.82 -12.09 7.86
N SER A 96 14.73 -11.13 8.02
CA SER A 96 14.39 -9.70 8.06
C SER A 96 13.62 -9.23 6.83
N GLU A 97 13.99 -9.69 5.62
CA GLU A 97 13.27 -9.41 4.38
C GLU A 97 11.80 -9.88 4.44
N GLN A 98 11.57 -11.14 4.83
CA GLN A 98 10.21 -11.70 4.91
C GLN A 98 9.37 -11.03 6.00
N THR A 99 10.00 -10.61 7.09
CA THR A 99 9.34 -9.87 8.15
C THR A 99 8.85 -8.52 7.64
N TYR A 100 9.70 -7.79 6.93
CA TYR A 100 9.35 -6.51 6.32
C TYR A 100 8.25 -6.67 5.25
N TRP A 101 8.40 -7.63 4.32
CA TRP A 101 7.37 -7.89 3.29
C TRP A 101 6.03 -8.27 3.91
N ARG A 102 6.04 -9.06 4.98
CA ARG A 102 4.82 -9.43 5.70
C ARG A 102 4.16 -8.22 6.38
N GLN A 103 4.95 -7.34 6.99
CA GLN A 103 4.43 -6.11 7.59
C GLN A 103 3.74 -5.24 6.54
N LEU A 104 4.38 -5.03 5.38
CA LEU A 104 3.78 -4.30 4.26
C LEU A 104 2.50 -4.98 3.77
N ALA A 105 2.52 -6.30 3.57
CA ALA A 105 1.36 -7.06 3.08
C ALA A 105 0.17 -6.99 4.06
N VAL A 106 0.42 -7.09 5.37
CA VAL A 106 -0.61 -6.99 6.40
C VAL A 106 -1.20 -5.58 6.46
N THR A 107 -0.34 -4.56 6.43
CA THR A 107 -0.79 -3.15 6.42
C THR A 107 -1.63 -2.85 5.17
N ALA A 108 -1.16 -3.27 4.00
CA ALA A 108 -1.91 -3.11 2.75
C ALA A 108 -3.25 -3.85 2.77
N ALA A 109 -3.29 -5.07 3.33
CA ALA A 109 -4.52 -5.85 3.45
C ALA A 109 -5.55 -5.15 4.34
N TRP A 110 -5.14 -4.58 5.48
CA TRP A 110 -6.03 -3.82 6.36
C TRP A 110 -6.56 -2.56 5.70
N LEU A 111 -5.69 -1.78 5.05
CA LEU A 111 -6.10 -0.58 4.32
C LEU A 111 -7.09 -0.92 3.19
N LEU A 112 -6.81 -1.98 2.44
CA LEU A 112 -7.69 -2.44 1.36
C LEU A 112 -9.05 -2.90 1.89
N LEU A 113 -9.06 -3.65 2.99
CA LEU A 113 -10.28 -4.14 3.62
C LEU A 113 -11.16 -2.96 4.08
N ILE A 114 -10.58 -1.96 4.75
CA ILE A 114 -11.30 -0.76 5.17
C ILE A 114 -11.84 -0.02 3.94
N GLY A 115 -11.02 0.20 2.91
CA GLY A 115 -11.41 0.89 1.69
C GLY A 115 -12.56 0.20 0.95
N LEU A 116 -12.52 -1.12 0.81
CA LEU A 116 -13.57 -1.89 0.16
C LEU A 116 -14.85 -2.03 1.01
N LEU A 117 -14.74 -1.99 2.34
CA LEU A 117 -15.90 -2.01 3.23
C LEU A 117 -16.65 -0.66 3.24
N THR A 118 -15.94 0.45 3.08
CA THR A 118 -16.55 1.80 3.07
C THR A 118 -17.16 2.15 1.71
N GLU A 119 -16.69 1.54 0.63
CA GLU A 119 -17.13 1.84 -0.75
C GLU A 119 -18.66 1.75 -0.95
N PRO A 120 -19.39 0.71 -0.49
CA PRO A 120 -20.84 0.62 -0.69
C PRO A 120 -21.64 1.74 -0.02
N PHE A 121 -21.13 2.30 1.07
CA PHE A 121 -21.77 3.36 1.83
C PHE A 121 -21.58 4.74 1.21
N GLU A 122 -20.49 4.94 0.48
CA GLU A 122 -20.14 6.21 -0.16
C GLU A 122 -20.62 6.33 -1.61
N GLY A 123 -21.24 5.26 -2.14
CA GLY A 123 -21.78 5.24 -3.51
C GLY A 123 -20.73 5.21 -4.60
N GLY A 124 -19.52 4.78 -4.27
CA GLY A 124 -18.41 4.57 -5.19
C GLY A 124 -17.15 5.34 -4.86
N ILE A 125 -16.04 4.87 -5.41
CA ILE A 125 -14.73 5.51 -5.28
C ILE A 125 -14.70 6.74 -6.18
N ARG A 126 -14.65 7.93 -5.57
CA ARG A 126 -14.64 9.22 -6.29
C ARG A 126 -13.40 10.02 -5.91
N LYS A 127 -12.80 10.66 -6.92
CA LYS A 127 -11.65 11.55 -6.74
C LYS A 127 -12.09 12.98 -6.48
N ASP A 128 -13.17 13.43 -7.12
CA ASP A 128 -13.62 14.84 -7.07
C ASP A 128 -14.27 15.20 -5.73
N ASP A 129 -15.08 14.28 -5.18
CA ASP A 129 -15.51 14.32 -3.77
C ASP A 129 -14.71 13.25 -3.04
N VAL A 130 -13.54 13.59 -2.54
CA VAL A 130 -12.60 12.63 -1.97
C VAL A 130 -13.27 11.73 -0.94
N THR A 131 -13.51 10.46 -1.32
CA THR A 131 -14.15 9.47 -0.46
C THR A 131 -13.11 8.74 0.41
N MET A 132 -13.50 8.30 1.61
CA MET A 132 -12.62 7.50 2.47
C MET A 132 -12.21 6.19 1.78
N SER A 133 -13.14 5.57 1.04
CA SER A 133 -12.88 4.37 0.23
C SER A 133 -11.77 4.62 -0.79
N TYR A 134 -11.76 5.81 -1.44
CA TYR A 134 -10.69 6.19 -2.37
C TYR A 134 -9.34 6.29 -1.67
N LEU A 135 -9.27 6.99 -0.54
CA LEU A 135 -8.01 7.20 0.19
C LEU A 135 -7.41 5.90 0.70
N PHE A 136 -8.22 5.05 1.33
CA PHE A 136 -7.74 3.76 1.85
C PHE A 136 -7.38 2.78 0.75
N THR A 137 -8.19 2.69 -0.31
CA THR A 137 -7.89 1.78 -1.43
C THR A 137 -6.64 2.19 -2.18
N THR A 138 -6.48 3.48 -2.50
CA THR A 138 -5.27 3.96 -3.18
C THR A 138 -4.02 3.81 -2.33
N SER A 139 -4.12 4.06 -1.02
CA SER A 139 -3.02 3.82 -0.07
C SER A 139 -2.64 2.34 -0.01
N ALA A 140 -3.62 1.44 0.03
CA ALA A 140 -3.37 0.00 0.00
C ALA A 140 -2.66 -0.45 -1.29
N LEU A 141 -3.14 0.01 -2.45
CA LEU A 141 -2.53 -0.30 -3.74
C LEU A 141 -1.10 0.26 -3.84
N ALA A 142 -0.85 1.45 -3.28
CA ALA A 142 0.49 2.02 -3.20
C ALA A 142 1.43 1.17 -2.34
N VAL A 143 0.97 0.63 -1.20
CA VAL A 143 1.77 -0.25 -0.34
C VAL A 143 2.04 -1.61 -1.01
N TYR A 144 1.07 -2.19 -1.73
CA TYR A 144 1.34 -3.38 -2.56
C TYR A 144 2.31 -3.08 -3.70
N GLY A 145 2.22 -1.89 -4.30
CA GLY A 145 3.20 -1.43 -5.29
C GLY A 145 4.60 -1.31 -4.70
N LEU A 146 4.72 -0.73 -3.49
CA LEU A 146 5.99 -0.65 -2.77
C LEU A 146 6.55 -2.05 -2.49
N LEU A 147 5.73 -3.00 -2.02
CA LEU A 147 6.14 -4.39 -1.81
C LEU A 147 6.68 -5.01 -3.12
N PHE A 148 5.97 -4.84 -4.22
CA PHE A 148 6.40 -5.34 -5.52
C PHE A 148 7.73 -4.75 -5.96
N PHE A 149 7.90 -3.42 -5.91
CA PHE A 149 9.14 -2.75 -6.29
C PHE A 149 10.30 -3.07 -5.35
N THR A 150 10.07 -3.19 -4.05
CA THR A 150 11.10 -3.63 -3.09
C THR A 150 11.65 -5.01 -3.49
N ILE A 151 10.80 -5.96 -3.83
CA ILE A 151 11.25 -7.30 -4.25
C ILE A 151 12.04 -7.21 -5.56
N LEU A 152 11.57 -6.45 -6.54
CA LEU A 152 12.27 -6.31 -7.83
C LEU A 152 13.61 -5.59 -7.71
N CYS A 153 13.68 -4.53 -6.92
CA CYS A 153 14.87 -3.69 -6.83
C CYS A 153 15.89 -4.25 -5.83
N ASP A 154 15.43 -4.68 -4.64
CA ASP A 154 16.33 -5.06 -3.56
C ASP A 154 16.69 -6.55 -3.57
N HIS A 155 15.72 -7.43 -3.92
CA HIS A 155 15.97 -8.86 -3.95
C HIS A 155 16.56 -9.31 -5.30
N TYR A 156 15.97 -8.88 -6.43
CA TYR A 156 16.44 -9.25 -7.77
C TYR A 156 17.44 -8.29 -8.37
N HIS A 157 17.70 -7.14 -7.77
CA HIS A 157 18.66 -6.12 -8.24
C HIS A 157 18.44 -5.69 -9.71
N ILE A 158 17.17 -5.53 -10.12
CA ILE A 158 16.84 -5.12 -11.50
C ILE A 158 17.18 -3.64 -11.70
N THR A 159 18.36 -3.37 -12.22
CA THR A 159 18.91 -2.00 -12.41
C THR A 159 18.12 -1.17 -13.43
N PHE A 160 17.43 -1.81 -14.37
CA PHE A 160 16.61 -1.13 -15.36
C PHE A 160 15.43 -0.38 -14.74
N ILE A 161 14.85 -0.91 -13.66
CA ILE A 161 13.73 -0.29 -12.93
C ILE A 161 14.24 0.60 -11.80
N SER A 162 15.29 0.17 -11.07
CA SER A 162 15.77 0.91 -9.90
C SER A 162 16.41 2.25 -10.26
N ARG A 163 17.15 2.35 -11.37
CA ARG A 163 17.79 3.61 -11.79
C ARG A 163 16.80 4.76 -12.05
N PRO A 164 15.74 4.60 -12.87
CA PRO A 164 14.76 5.66 -13.06
C PRO A 164 14.05 6.05 -11.75
N LEU A 165 13.69 5.08 -10.91
CA LEU A 165 13.05 5.35 -9.61
C LEU A 165 13.98 6.12 -8.67
N GLU A 166 15.27 5.77 -8.63
CA GLU A 166 16.27 6.48 -7.84
C GLU A 166 16.47 7.92 -8.35
N MET A 167 16.52 8.12 -9.65
CA MET A 167 16.68 9.45 -10.27
C MET A 167 15.48 10.35 -9.96
N THR A 168 14.25 9.83 -10.07
CA THR A 168 13.03 10.59 -9.73
C THR A 168 12.92 10.86 -8.24
N GLY A 169 13.35 9.93 -7.38
CA GLY A 169 13.37 10.12 -5.93
C GLY A 169 14.40 11.15 -5.45
N ARG A 170 15.55 11.24 -6.12
CA ARG A 170 16.59 12.25 -5.80
C ARG A 170 16.22 13.67 -6.26
N SER A 171 15.39 13.79 -7.28
CA SER A 171 15.02 15.08 -7.88
C SER A 171 13.51 15.14 -8.11
N PRO A 172 12.70 15.27 -7.06
CA PRO A 172 11.24 15.29 -7.21
C PRO A 172 10.75 16.43 -8.09
N MET A 173 11.51 17.55 -8.19
CA MET A 173 11.18 18.66 -9.08
C MET A 173 11.33 18.33 -10.59
N VAL A 174 12.11 17.32 -10.94
CA VAL A 174 12.28 16.89 -12.35
C VAL A 174 11.16 15.94 -12.77
N ALA A 175 10.47 15.35 -11.81
CA ALA A 175 9.33 14.45 -12.06
C ALA A 175 7.99 15.20 -12.25
N TYR A 176 7.95 16.49 -11.90
CA TYR A 176 6.84 17.42 -12.15
C TYR A 176 7.08 18.22 -13.44
#